data_3b8ebea977be444c2d3c1ab2e7736aed
#
_entry.id   3b8ebea977be444c2d3c1ab2e7736aed
#
_cell.length_a   1.000
_cell.length_b   1.000
_cell.length_c   1.000
_cell.angle_alpha   90.00
_cell.angle_beta   90.00
_cell.angle_gamma   90.00
#
_symmetry.space_group_name_H-M   'P 1'
#
loop_
_entity.id
_entity.type
_entity.pdbx_description
1 polymer ?
#
loop_
_entity_poly.entity_id
_entity_poly.type
_entity_poly.pdbx_seq_one_letter_code
_entity_poly.pdbx_strand_id
1 'polypeptide(L)'
;MAKVIIENVYKSFQTLRKDEETKMKDENLLSNSENSSSPGKIDSNIHTSSHTVLRRINLSVQDGEFMVLVGPSGCGKSTLLRSIAGLESLTGGNIWVGDRLVNDLPPKERDIAMVFQNYALYPHLTVYDNLAFGLRRGKSEEGRRKKEEGRRKREEGIIGDRNLENTTNGNLVNSSSLQLHPLFEELLTAATRNLPKGLRYWSEQEKAVDERVRTVAQLLQIEALLHRLPKQLSGGQKQRVALGRAMARNPQVFLMDEPLSNLDAKLRAETRAQIVQLQRQLGTTTIYVTHDQIEAMTMGDRIAVMNQGQIQQVAKPLELYNQPANLFVAQFIGSPPMNFLPVQFTAPLLVSHPQFRFTLPEIWAMARRGTPPLQSYDGRSLILGIRPEHLSISPPATKNLLVEVEIIEALGHETYLWVCLAEAREIRLQVRIGSERAVSLGEKLWLAIAPDKIHLFDPDTGLAIFTN
;
A
#
# COMPACT_ATOMS: atom_id res chain seq x y z
N MET A 1 -18.81 1.68 7.28
CA MET A 1 -17.42 1.56 6.87
C MET A 1 -16.54 1.87 8.06
N ALA A 2 -15.22 1.78 8.00
CA ALA A 2 -14.42 1.93 9.20
C ALA A 2 -13.17 2.76 8.93
N LYS A 3 -12.89 3.72 9.83
CA LYS A 3 -11.63 4.41 9.92
C LYS A 3 -10.51 3.44 10.32
N VAL A 4 -9.30 3.59 9.78
CA VAL A 4 -8.12 2.83 10.21
C VAL A 4 -7.12 3.75 10.86
N ILE A 5 -6.72 3.45 12.10
CA ILE A 5 -5.74 4.24 12.85
C ILE A 5 -4.55 3.33 13.18
N ILE A 6 -3.37 3.79 12.89
CA ILE A 6 -2.08 3.14 13.14
C ILE A 6 -1.28 4.06 14.04
N GLU A 7 -0.94 3.59 15.25
CA GLU A 7 -0.31 4.38 16.30
C GLU A 7 1.00 3.75 16.75
N ASN A 8 2.09 4.47 16.54
CA ASN A 8 3.44 4.07 16.96
C ASN A 8 3.80 2.63 16.60
N VAL A 9 3.44 2.18 15.38
CA VAL A 9 3.66 0.79 14.97
C VAL A 9 5.11 0.54 14.64
N TYR A 10 5.64 -0.56 15.22
CA TYR A 10 6.98 -1.11 15.02
C TYR A 10 6.90 -2.55 14.54
N LYS A 11 7.80 -2.93 13.62
CA LYS A 11 8.01 -4.33 13.23
C LYS A 11 9.49 -4.61 13.06
N SER A 12 9.98 -5.59 13.81
CA SER A 12 11.34 -6.12 13.68
C SER A 12 11.27 -7.63 13.42
N PHE A 13 12.15 -8.11 12.56
CA PHE A 13 12.37 -9.53 12.35
C PHE A 13 13.68 -9.95 13.02
N GLN A 14 13.67 -11.09 13.71
CA GLN A 14 14.86 -11.69 14.28
C GLN A 14 15.47 -12.63 13.25
N THR A 15 16.73 -12.43 12.92
CA THR A 15 17.49 -13.32 12.05
C THR A 15 18.48 -14.10 12.91
N LEU A 16 18.32 -15.42 12.95
CA LEU A 16 19.29 -16.32 13.54
C LEU A 16 20.45 -16.46 12.55
N ARG A 17 21.59 -15.86 12.81
CA ARG A 17 22.82 -16.18 12.09
C ARG A 17 23.41 -17.46 12.73
N LYS A 18 23.45 -18.54 11.99
CA LYS A 18 24.38 -19.64 12.24
C LYS A 18 25.71 -19.19 11.68
N ASP A 19 26.72 -19.08 12.54
CA ASP A 19 28.08 -18.78 12.09
C ASP A 19 28.54 -19.87 11.12
N GLU A 20 28.96 -19.48 9.93
CA GLU A 20 29.53 -20.38 8.91
C GLU A 20 30.87 -21.00 9.38
N GLU A 21 31.47 -20.51 10.47
CA GLU A 21 32.70 -21.09 11.07
C GLU A 21 32.51 -22.50 11.63
N THR A 22 31.29 -22.95 11.91
CA THR A 22 31.07 -24.32 12.41
C THR A 22 31.19 -25.35 11.31
N LYS A 23 30.97 -25.00 10.04
CA LYS A 23 31.13 -25.93 8.91
C LYS A 23 32.57 -26.26 8.55
N MET A 24 33.52 -25.33 8.77
CA MET A 24 34.95 -25.61 8.53
C MET A 24 35.60 -26.41 9.66
N LYS A 25 35.00 -26.47 10.85
CA LYS A 25 35.52 -27.30 11.95
C LYS A 25 35.06 -28.75 11.90
N ASP A 26 33.87 -29.00 11.32
CA ASP A 26 33.35 -30.38 11.19
C ASP A 26 34.03 -31.18 10.07
N GLU A 27 34.58 -30.53 9.04
CA GLU A 27 35.36 -31.21 7.98
C GLU A 27 36.77 -31.55 8.41
N ASN A 28 37.37 -30.91 9.45
CA ASN A 28 38.71 -31.21 9.96
C ASN A 28 38.71 -32.14 11.18
N LEU A 29 37.55 -32.54 11.71
CA LEU A 29 37.44 -33.46 12.87
C LEU A 29 37.22 -34.92 12.51
N LEU A 30 37.17 -35.26 11.24
CA LEU A 30 37.08 -36.67 10.80
C LEU A 30 38.44 -37.37 10.60
N SER A 31 39.55 -36.72 11.00
CA SER A 31 40.88 -37.28 10.80
C SER A 31 41.76 -37.45 12.06
N ASN A 32 41.23 -37.45 13.25
CA ASN A 32 42.06 -37.90 14.40
C ASN A 32 41.19 -38.47 15.52
N SER A 33 41.40 -39.72 15.75
CA SER A 33 40.84 -40.61 16.76
C SER A 33 41.36 -40.30 18.20
N GLU A 34 40.48 -40.63 19.14
CA GLU A 34 40.73 -41.20 20.49
C GLU A 34 41.10 -40.26 21.66
N ASN A 35 40.25 -40.41 22.69
CA ASN A 35 40.42 -40.15 24.13
C ASN A 35 40.24 -38.77 24.71
N SER A 36 39.06 -38.54 25.33
CA SER A 36 38.88 -38.36 26.77
C SER A 36 37.58 -37.60 27.11
N SER A 37 36.90 -38.16 28.03
CA SER A 37 35.64 -37.76 28.64
C SER A 37 35.70 -36.41 29.42
N SER A 38 34.80 -35.48 29.07
CA SER A 38 34.14 -34.55 30.02
C SER A 38 33.01 -33.79 29.31
N PRO A 39 31.80 -33.62 29.89
CA PRO A 39 30.72 -32.85 29.26
C PRO A 39 30.96 -31.35 29.50
N GLY A 40 31.60 -30.69 28.52
CA GLY A 40 31.70 -29.24 28.47
C GLY A 40 30.39 -28.64 28.02
N LYS A 41 29.89 -27.69 28.80
CA LYS A 41 28.74 -26.83 28.44
C LYS A 41 29.00 -26.20 27.08
N ILE A 42 28.12 -26.47 26.11
CA ILE A 42 28.07 -25.80 24.84
C ILE A 42 27.32 -24.46 25.09
N ASP A 43 28.06 -23.42 25.41
CA ASP A 43 27.53 -22.05 25.32
C ASP A 43 27.45 -21.69 23.83
N SER A 44 26.30 -21.98 23.26
CA SER A 44 25.94 -21.50 21.91
C SER A 44 25.66 -20.01 21.98
N ASN A 45 26.64 -19.18 21.71
CA ASN A 45 26.45 -17.75 21.43
C ASN A 45 25.66 -17.61 20.13
N ILE A 46 24.35 -17.65 20.24
CA ILE A 46 23.44 -17.32 19.13
C ILE A 46 23.37 -15.79 19.07
N HIS A 47 24.13 -15.18 18.18
CA HIS A 47 23.97 -13.76 17.89
C HIS A 47 22.67 -13.54 17.11
N THR A 48 21.63 -13.13 17.81
CA THR A 48 20.37 -12.67 17.20
C THR A 48 20.55 -11.24 16.69
N SER A 49 20.62 -11.05 15.38
CA SER A 49 20.50 -9.73 14.79
C SER A 49 19.04 -9.40 14.53
N SER A 50 18.55 -8.27 15.02
CA SER A 50 17.20 -7.79 14.74
C SER A 50 17.23 -6.78 13.59
N HIS A 51 16.43 -7.00 12.56
CA HIS A 51 16.25 -6.06 11.46
C HIS A 51 14.88 -5.37 11.58
N THR A 52 14.89 -4.07 11.89
CA THR A 52 13.66 -3.27 12.02
C THR A 52 13.18 -2.78 10.67
N VAL A 53 11.98 -3.23 10.27
CA VAL A 53 11.35 -2.93 8.98
C VAL A 53 10.36 -1.77 9.08
N LEU A 54 9.61 -1.67 10.19
CA LEU A 54 8.70 -0.54 10.46
C LEU A 54 9.18 0.19 11.71
N ARG A 55 9.27 1.54 11.61
CA ARG A 55 9.83 2.40 12.64
C ARG A 55 8.85 3.52 12.98
N ARG A 56 8.10 3.35 14.06
CA ARG A 56 7.19 4.38 14.59
C ARG A 56 6.19 4.89 13.54
N ILE A 57 5.48 3.98 12.86
CA ILE A 57 4.47 4.36 11.88
C ILE A 57 3.26 4.95 12.59
N ASN A 58 2.89 6.15 12.18
CA ASN A 58 1.64 6.81 12.57
C ASN A 58 0.87 7.18 11.30
N LEU A 59 -0.34 6.65 11.14
CA LEU A 59 -1.19 6.91 9.98
C LEU A 59 -2.66 6.83 10.37
N SER A 60 -3.44 7.77 9.90
CA SER A 60 -4.90 7.75 10.03
C SER A 60 -5.53 7.79 8.65
N VAL A 61 -6.29 6.75 8.32
CA VAL A 61 -7.10 6.64 7.10
C VAL A 61 -8.55 6.87 7.48
N GLN A 62 -9.21 7.83 6.85
CA GLN A 62 -10.58 8.19 7.18
C GLN A 62 -11.58 7.16 6.64
N ASP A 63 -12.79 7.18 7.14
CA ASP A 63 -13.86 6.33 6.62
C ASP A 63 -14.14 6.65 5.14
N GLY A 64 -14.21 5.62 4.30
CA GLY A 64 -14.41 5.76 2.85
C GLY A 64 -13.23 6.32 2.05
N GLU A 65 -12.09 6.61 2.70
CA GLU A 65 -10.91 7.18 2.05
C GLU A 65 -10.15 6.13 1.21
N PHE A 66 -9.62 6.56 0.07
CA PHE A 66 -8.65 5.81 -0.74
C PHE A 66 -7.23 6.29 -0.39
N MET A 67 -6.57 5.62 0.55
CA MET A 67 -5.19 5.90 0.95
C MET A 67 -4.20 5.09 0.12
N VAL A 68 -3.23 5.73 -0.50
CA VAL A 68 -2.15 5.04 -1.22
C VAL A 68 -0.85 5.08 -0.41
N LEU A 69 -0.22 3.93 -0.24
CA LEU A 69 1.13 3.78 0.31
C LEU A 69 2.12 3.62 -0.85
N VAL A 70 3.04 4.55 -0.99
CA VAL A 70 4.04 4.55 -2.06
C VAL A 70 5.46 4.69 -1.50
N GLY A 71 6.46 4.19 -2.21
CA GLY A 71 7.87 4.26 -1.81
C GLY A 71 8.72 3.20 -2.49
N PRO A 72 10.05 3.23 -2.31
CA PRO A 72 10.99 2.26 -2.90
C PRO A 72 10.68 0.83 -2.48
N SER A 73 11.19 -0.14 -3.25
CA SER A 73 11.13 -1.55 -2.87
C SER A 73 11.85 -1.79 -1.53
N GLY A 74 11.25 -2.61 -0.67
CA GLY A 74 11.83 -2.92 0.64
C GLY A 74 11.62 -1.86 1.75
N CYS A 75 10.94 -0.73 1.49
CA CYS A 75 10.71 0.30 2.52
C CYS A 75 9.63 -0.06 3.58
N GLY A 76 9.01 -1.25 3.50
CA GLY A 76 8.06 -1.73 4.52
C GLY A 76 6.57 -1.65 4.17
N LYS A 77 6.16 -1.19 2.97
CA LYS A 77 4.75 -1.04 2.56
C LYS A 77 3.92 -2.31 2.73
N SER A 78 4.36 -3.40 2.10
CA SER A 78 3.65 -4.70 2.16
C SER A 78 3.68 -5.29 3.58
N THR A 79 4.74 -5.05 4.35
CA THR A 79 4.82 -5.45 5.77
C THR A 79 3.76 -4.71 6.58
N LEU A 80 3.62 -3.39 6.40
CA LEU A 80 2.58 -2.60 7.06
C LEU A 80 1.19 -3.10 6.68
N LEU A 81 0.94 -3.33 5.38
CA LEU A 81 -0.33 -3.83 4.89
C LEU A 81 -0.68 -5.20 5.49
N ARG A 82 0.29 -6.13 5.55
CA ARG A 82 0.11 -7.46 6.15
C ARG A 82 -0.09 -7.39 7.66
N SER A 83 0.54 -6.43 8.34
CA SER A 83 0.31 -6.19 9.76
C SER A 83 -1.12 -5.71 10.03
N ILE A 84 -1.66 -4.81 9.20
CA ILE A 84 -3.07 -4.38 9.27
C ILE A 84 -4.01 -5.58 9.05
N ALA A 85 -3.69 -6.42 8.06
CA ALA A 85 -4.47 -7.64 7.77
C ALA A 85 -4.39 -8.71 8.87
N GLY A 86 -3.44 -8.61 9.81
CA GLY A 86 -3.17 -9.63 10.83
C GLY A 86 -2.40 -10.84 10.33
N LEU A 87 -1.76 -10.72 9.17
CA LEU A 87 -0.90 -11.75 8.60
C LEU A 87 0.54 -11.68 9.15
N GLU A 88 0.91 -10.52 9.73
CA GLU A 88 2.17 -10.27 10.42
C GLU A 88 1.86 -9.71 11.81
N SER A 89 2.49 -10.26 12.84
CA SER A 89 2.40 -9.74 14.20
C SER A 89 3.20 -8.47 14.35
N LEU A 90 2.72 -7.53 15.17
CA LEU A 90 3.46 -6.32 15.54
C LEU A 90 4.56 -6.63 16.55
N THR A 91 5.62 -5.82 16.54
CA THR A 91 6.60 -5.78 17.64
C THR A 91 6.15 -4.77 18.70
N GLY A 92 5.42 -3.72 18.29
CA GLY A 92 4.86 -2.71 19.19
C GLY A 92 3.91 -1.77 18.45
N GLY A 93 3.16 -0.98 19.22
CA GLY A 93 2.16 -0.04 18.71
C GLY A 93 0.77 -0.66 18.56
N ASN A 94 -0.18 0.11 18.04
CA ASN A 94 -1.59 -0.24 17.96
C ASN A 94 -2.15 -0.05 16.56
N ILE A 95 -3.09 -0.93 16.16
CA ILE A 95 -3.88 -0.81 14.94
C ILE A 95 -5.36 -0.91 15.33
N TRP A 96 -6.13 0.10 14.93
CA TRP A 96 -7.56 0.19 15.14
C TRP A 96 -8.30 0.13 13.82
N VAL A 97 -9.41 -0.61 13.79
CA VAL A 97 -10.37 -0.64 12.68
C VAL A 97 -11.73 -0.22 13.24
N GLY A 98 -12.21 0.93 12.84
CA GLY A 98 -13.29 1.61 13.56
C GLY A 98 -12.85 1.91 15.00
N ASP A 99 -13.68 1.50 15.96
CA ASP A 99 -13.41 1.67 17.40
C ASP A 99 -12.77 0.41 18.05
N ARG A 100 -12.37 -0.56 17.22
CA ARG A 100 -11.88 -1.87 17.68
C ARG A 100 -10.36 -1.98 17.51
N LEU A 101 -9.64 -2.25 18.61
CA LEU A 101 -8.23 -2.65 18.58
C LEU A 101 -8.12 -4.06 17.99
N VAL A 102 -7.29 -4.19 16.91
CA VAL A 102 -7.20 -5.45 16.16
C VAL A 102 -5.87 -6.19 16.31
N ASN A 103 -4.96 -5.74 17.16
CA ASN A 103 -3.61 -6.31 17.29
C ASN A 103 -3.62 -7.83 17.46
N ASP A 104 -4.41 -8.33 18.43
CA ASP A 104 -4.46 -9.75 18.81
C ASP A 104 -5.54 -10.55 18.07
N LEU A 105 -6.27 -9.88 17.16
CA LEU A 105 -7.31 -10.54 16.40
C LEU A 105 -6.72 -11.28 15.18
N PRO A 106 -7.13 -12.52 14.96
CA PRO A 106 -6.76 -13.26 13.76
C PRO A 106 -7.36 -12.59 12.51
N PRO A 107 -6.77 -12.76 11.32
CA PRO A 107 -7.21 -12.10 10.07
C PRO A 107 -8.71 -12.21 9.77
N LYS A 108 -9.31 -13.35 10.07
CA LYS A 108 -10.74 -13.63 9.85
C LYS A 108 -11.69 -12.75 10.68
N GLU A 109 -11.21 -12.20 11.81
CA GLU A 109 -12.00 -11.43 12.76
C GLU A 109 -11.83 -9.92 12.63
N ARG A 110 -10.91 -9.47 11.75
CA ARG A 110 -10.63 -8.05 11.53
C ARG A 110 -11.60 -7.35 10.58
N ASP A 111 -12.51 -8.11 9.93
CA ASP A 111 -13.43 -7.61 8.90
C ASP A 111 -12.75 -6.85 7.76
N ILE A 112 -11.59 -7.36 7.38
CA ILE A 112 -10.72 -6.83 6.32
C ILE A 112 -10.68 -7.83 5.17
N ALA A 113 -10.73 -7.33 3.93
CA ALA A 113 -10.41 -8.12 2.75
C ALA A 113 -9.09 -7.68 2.14
N MET A 114 -8.27 -8.63 1.71
CA MET A 114 -6.98 -8.38 1.10
C MET A 114 -6.90 -8.96 -0.31
N VAL A 115 -6.42 -8.15 -1.26
CA VAL A 115 -6.06 -8.55 -2.61
C VAL A 115 -4.54 -8.59 -2.71
N PHE A 116 -3.99 -9.75 -3.05
CA PHE A 116 -2.55 -9.99 -3.15
C PHE A 116 -2.03 -9.72 -4.55
N GLN A 117 -0.75 -9.43 -4.68
CA GLN A 117 -0.04 -9.18 -5.93
C GLN A 117 -0.20 -10.33 -6.95
N ASN A 118 -0.21 -11.57 -6.49
CA ASN A 118 -0.39 -12.78 -7.31
C ASN A 118 -1.86 -13.22 -7.43
N TYR A 119 -2.82 -12.33 -7.04
CA TYR A 119 -4.26 -12.58 -7.01
C TYR A 119 -4.71 -13.68 -6.03
N ALA A 120 -3.87 -14.65 -5.69
CA ALA A 120 -4.10 -15.76 -4.79
C ALA A 120 -5.44 -16.49 -5.04
N LEU A 121 -5.84 -16.66 -6.32
CA LEU A 121 -7.05 -17.39 -6.69
C LEU A 121 -6.85 -18.89 -6.47
N TYR A 122 -7.92 -19.57 -6.04
CA TYR A 122 -7.93 -21.02 -5.93
C TYR A 122 -7.99 -21.65 -7.33
N PRO A 123 -6.91 -22.30 -7.81
CA PRO A 123 -6.79 -22.69 -9.22
C PRO A 123 -7.76 -23.81 -9.63
N HIS A 124 -8.22 -24.60 -8.67
CA HIS A 124 -9.14 -25.73 -8.85
C HIS A 124 -10.62 -25.33 -8.71
N LEU A 125 -10.91 -24.10 -8.29
CA LEU A 125 -12.26 -23.58 -8.17
C LEU A 125 -12.63 -22.71 -9.37
N THR A 126 -13.88 -22.76 -9.78
CA THR A 126 -14.45 -21.85 -10.78
C THR A 126 -14.40 -20.39 -10.30
N VAL A 127 -14.64 -19.44 -11.20
CA VAL A 127 -14.82 -18.01 -10.82
C VAL A 127 -15.95 -17.90 -9.80
N TYR A 128 -17.09 -18.54 -10.05
CA TYR A 128 -18.21 -18.58 -9.13
C TYR A 128 -17.80 -19.06 -7.73
N ASP A 129 -17.12 -20.20 -7.66
CA ASP A 129 -16.72 -20.78 -6.38
C ASP A 129 -15.62 -19.96 -5.68
N ASN A 130 -14.74 -19.29 -6.43
CA ASN A 130 -13.80 -18.33 -5.85
C ASN A 130 -14.53 -17.18 -5.14
N LEU A 131 -15.58 -16.60 -5.76
CA LEU A 131 -16.37 -15.52 -5.16
C LEU A 131 -17.20 -16.04 -3.96
N ALA A 132 -17.80 -17.22 -4.08
CA ALA A 132 -18.67 -17.81 -3.07
C ALA A 132 -17.91 -18.33 -1.84
N PHE A 133 -16.61 -18.62 -1.97
CA PHE A 133 -15.81 -19.30 -0.95
C PHE A 133 -15.87 -18.63 0.43
N GLY A 134 -15.66 -17.31 0.48
CA GLY A 134 -15.70 -16.56 1.73
C GLY A 134 -17.09 -16.44 2.34
N LEU A 135 -18.13 -16.36 1.49
CA LEU A 135 -19.52 -16.25 1.92
C LEU A 135 -20.02 -17.53 2.61
N ARG A 136 -19.63 -18.68 2.07
CA ARG A 136 -20.02 -19.99 2.62
C ARG A 136 -19.36 -20.26 3.99
N ARG A 137 -18.08 -19.91 4.14
CA ARG A 137 -17.35 -20.11 5.40
C ARG A 137 -17.79 -19.16 6.53
N GLY A 138 -18.04 -17.90 6.24
CA GLY A 138 -18.44 -16.92 7.25
C GLY A 138 -19.73 -17.30 7.96
N LYS A 139 -20.71 -17.79 7.24
CA LYS A 139 -22.01 -18.22 7.82
C LYS A 139 -21.92 -19.51 8.63
N SER A 140 -21.07 -20.46 8.24
CA SER A 140 -20.82 -21.71 8.98
C SER A 140 -20.18 -21.44 10.34
N GLU A 141 -19.24 -20.46 10.43
CA GLU A 141 -18.60 -20.09 11.70
C GLU A 141 -19.54 -19.29 12.61
N GLU A 142 -20.40 -18.42 12.07
CA GLU A 142 -21.41 -17.70 12.85
C GLU A 142 -22.45 -18.65 13.45
N GLY A 143 -22.86 -19.67 12.70
CA GLY A 143 -23.73 -20.74 13.19
C GLY A 143 -23.08 -21.56 14.33
N ARG A 144 -21.78 -21.84 14.24
CA ARG A 144 -21.00 -22.49 15.31
C ARG A 144 -20.87 -21.62 16.56
N ARG A 145 -20.54 -20.34 16.41
CA ARG A 145 -20.47 -19.38 17.53
C ARG A 145 -21.79 -19.25 18.27
N LYS A 146 -22.92 -19.09 17.57
CA LYS A 146 -24.25 -19.04 18.19
C LYS A 146 -24.59 -20.33 18.92
N LYS A 147 -24.16 -21.50 18.44
CA LYS A 147 -24.29 -22.79 19.12
C LYS A 147 -23.43 -22.89 20.38
N GLU A 148 -22.16 -22.45 20.30
CA GLU A 148 -21.24 -22.46 21.44
C GLU A 148 -21.67 -21.46 22.51
N GLU A 149 -22.13 -20.28 22.13
CA GLU A 149 -22.67 -19.29 23.06
C GLU A 149 -23.98 -19.74 23.70
N GLY A 150 -24.86 -20.36 22.92
CA GLY A 150 -26.07 -20.99 23.44
C GLY A 150 -25.78 -22.17 24.38
N ARG A 151 -24.69 -22.92 24.16
CA ARG A 151 -24.25 -24.00 25.04
C ARG A 151 -23.63 -23.44 26.32
N ARG A 152 -22.78 -22.41 26.26
CA ARG A 152 -22.24 -21.71 27.44
C ARG A 152 -23.37 -21.15 28.34
N LYS A 153 -24.34 -20.44 27.74
CA LYS A 153 -25.50 -19.92 28.47
C LYS A 153 -26.35 -21.02 29.12
N ARG A 154 -26.40 -22.22 28.51
CA ARG A 154 -27.08 -23.40 29.15
C ARG A 154 -26.24 -24.02 30.27
N GLU A 155 -24.91 -24.07 30.11
CA GLU A 155 -23.99 -24.57 31.14
C GLU A 155 -23.93 -23.60 32.34
N GLU A 156 -23.99 -22.31 32.14
CA GLU A 156 -24.07 -21.26 33.17
C GLU A 156 -25.45 -21.22 33.85
N GLY A 157 -26.54 -21.51 33.12
CA GLY A 157 -27.91 -21.60 33.68
C GLY A 157 -28.20 -22.86 34.46
N ILE A 158 -27.42 -23.95 34.31
CA ILE A 158 -27.59 -25.22 35.06
C ILE A 158 -27.01 -25.15 36.49
N ILE A 159 -26.17 -24.13 36.78
CA ILE A 159 -25.63 -23.92 38.15
C ILE A 159 -26.60 -23.15 39.03
N GLY A 160 -27.71 -22.61 38.48
CA GLY A 160 -28.66 -21.73 39.19
C GLY A 160 -29.97 -22.34 39.69
N ASP A 161 -30.39 -23.54 39.28
CA ASP A 161 -31.71 -24.05 39.71
C ASP A 161 -31.71 -25.57 39.90
N ARG A 162 -31.38 -25.99 41.12
CA ARG A 162 -31.91 -27.21 41.72
C ARG A 162 -32.89 -26.77 42.78
N ASN A 163 -34.14 -26.54 42.38
CA ASN A 163 -35.34 -26.80 43.22
C ASN A 163 -36.61 -26.37 42.45
N LEU A 164 -37.54 -27.28 42.53
CA LEU A 164 -39.00 -27.21 42.35
C LEU A 164 -39.58 -27.89 41.08
N GLU A 165 -39.98 -29.14 41.37
CA GLU A 165 -41.28 -29.79 41.25
C GLU A 165 -42.19 -29.55 40.04
N ASN A 166 -42.49 -30.69 39.41
CA ASN A 166 -43.77 -31.19 38.90
C ASN A 166 -44.92 -30.18 38.73
N THR A 167 -45.42 -30.09 37.54
CA THR A 167 -46.86 -30.35 37.27
C THR A 167 -47.11 -30.59 35.76
N THR A 168 -47.86 -31.64 35.54
CA THR A 168 -48.53 -32.11 34.33
C THR A 168 -49.46 -31.06 33.71
N ASN A 169 -49.48 -30.97 32.39
CA ASN A 169 -50.61 -31.15 31.49
C ASN A 169 -50.36 -30.52 30.12
N GLY A 170 -50.39 -31.26 29.16
CA GLY A 170 -50.98 -31.45 27.91
C GLY A 170 -51.66 -30.23 27.23
N ASN A 171 -51.22 -29.93 26.02
CA ASN A 171 -52.14 -29.89 24.89
C ASN A 171 -51.37 -29.83 23.56
N LEU A 172 -51.88 -30.61 22.69
CA LEU A 172 -51.55 -30.85 21.30
C LEU A 172 -51.73 -29.61 20.38
N VAL A 173 -51.06 -29.73 19.24
CA VAL A 173 -51.45 -29.28 17.87
C VAL A 173 -50.98 -27.86 17.49
N ASN A 174 -49.99 -27.69 16.67
CA ASN A 174 -50.08 -27.68 15.21
C ASN A 174 -48.85 -27.09 14.51
N SER A 175 -48.74 -27.54 13.30
CA SER A 175 -47.92 -27.11 12.18
C SER A 175 -46.45 -27.57 12.20
N SER A 176 -46.29 -28.79 11.77
CA SER A 176 -45.08 -29.38 11.25
C SER A 176 -44.66 -28.68 9.92
N SER A 177 -43.92 -27.61 9.97
CA SER A 177 -42.91 -27.37 8.99
C SER A 177 -41.72 -28.28 9.37
N LEU A 178 -41.49 -29.32 8.61
CA LEU A 178 -40.27 -30.15 8.64
C LEU A 178 -39.05 -29.24 8.41
N GLN A 179 -38.59 -28.62 9.49
CA GLN A 179 -37.25 -28.00 9.48
C GLN A 179 -36.25 -29.14 9.46
N LEU A 180 -35.78 -29.50 8.26
CA LEU A 180 -34.67 -30.41 8.07
C LEU A 180 -33.49 -29.90 8.93
N HIS A 181 -32.90 -30.85 9.68
CA HIS A 181 -31.76 -30.53 10.54
C HIS A 181 -30.68 -29.84 9.72
N PRO A 182 -30.08 -28.72 10.16
CA PRO A 182 -29.11 -27.92 9.37
C PRO A 182 -27.97 -28.74 8.74
N LEU A 183 -27.54 -29.83 9.37
CA LEU A 183 -26.53 -30.76 8.84
C LEU A 183 -27.05 -31.57 7.65
N PHE A 184 -28.36 -31.83 7.56
CA PHE A 184 -28.96 -32.56 6.45
C PHE A 184 -29.14 -31.65 5.23
N GLU A 185 -29.42 -30.36 5.44
CA GLU A 185 -29.46 -29.35 4.38
C GLU A 185 -28.07 -29.11 3.78
N GLU A 186 -27.00 -29.05 4.62
CA GLU A 186 -25.61 -28.94 4.15
C GLU A 186 -25.22 -30.18 3.30
N LEU A 187 -25.59 -31.35 3.74
CA LEU A 187 -25.30 -32.62 3.04
C LEU A 187 -26.03 -32.71 1.69
N LEU A 188 -27.33 -32.36 1.66
CA LEU A 188 -28.15 -32.31 0.44
C LEU A 188 -27.63 -31.26 -0.54
N THR A 189 -27.26 -30.08 -0.05
CA THR A 189 -26.70 -29.00 -0.86
C THR A 189 -25.35 -29.42 -1.46
N ALA A 190 -24.49 -30.07 -0.68
CA ALA A 190 -23.20 -30.59 -1.14
C ALA A 190 -23.35 -31.72 -2.19
N ALA A 191 -24.25 -32.68 -1.93
CA ALA A 191 -24.50 -33.84 -2.80
C ALA A 191 -25.13 -33.45 -4.14
N THR A 192 -26.04 -32.46 -4.14
CA THR A 192 -26.75 -32.03 -5.36
C THR A 192 -26.05 -30.89 -6.12
N ARG A 193 -24.93 -30.39 -5.63
CA ARG A 193 -24.20 -29.24 -6.18
C ARG A 193 -23.76 -29.43 -7.64
N ASN A 194 -23.38 -30.63 -8.02
CA ASN A 194 -22.92 -30.97 -9.37
C ASN A 194 -24.07 -31.34 -10.35
N LEU A 195 -25.32 -31.36 -9.88
CA LEU A 195 -26.47 -31.64 -10.71
C LEU A 195 -26.90 -30.43 -11.53
N PRO A 196 -27.58 -30.61 -12.69
CA PRO A 196 -28.18 -29.54 -13.47
C PRO A 196 -29.10 -28.65 -12.61
N LYS A 197 -29.20 -27.33 -12.96
CA LYS A 197 -29.93 -26.32 -12.17
C LYS A 197 -31.36 -26.74 -11.70
N GLY A 198 -32.07 -27.55 -12.50
CA GLY A 198 -33.42 -28.03 -12.17
C GLY A 198 -33.49 -29.15 -11.12
N LEU A 199 -32.38 -29.83 -10.83
CA LEU A 199 -32.28 -30.93 -9.86
C LEU A 199 -31.45 -30.58 -8.63
N ARG A 200 -30.97 -29.33 -8.52
CA ARG A 200 -30.15 -28.85 -7.42
C ARG A 200 -31.03 -28.40 -6.26
N TYR A 201 -30.74 -28.90 -5.05
CA TYR A 201 -31.36 -28.37 -3.83
C TYR A 201 -30.77 -26.99 -3.51
N TRP A 202 -31.61 -25.98 -3.37
CA TRP A 202 -31.25 -24.61 -3.02
C TRP A 202 -31.74 -24.28 -1.62
N SER A 203 -30.85 -24.31 -0.64
CA SER A 203 -31.17 -23.74 0.65
C SER A 203 -31.30 -22.21 0.56
N GLU A 204 -32.00 -21.58 1.49
CA GLU A 204 -32.11 -20.11 1.55
C GLU A 204 -30.72 -19.44 1.65
N GLN A 205 -29.77 -20.12 2.31
CA GLN A 205 -28.40 -19.65 2.39
C GLN A 205 -27.69 -19.67 1.04
N GLU A 206 -27.83 -20.73 0.25
CA GLU A 206 -27.19 -20.83 -1.07
C GLU A 206 -27.83 -19.85 -2.08
N LYS A 207 -29.13 -19.56 -1.96
CA LYS A 207 -29.78 -18.50 -2.74
C LYS A 207 -29.17 -17.13 -2.46
N ALA A 208 -28.99 -16.77 -1.18
CA ALA A 208 -28.36 -15.51 -0.79
C ALA A 208 -26.89 -15.42 -1.24
N VAL A 209 -26.16 -16.55 -1.27
CA VAL A 209 -24.79 -16.61 -1.82
C VAL A 209 -24.81 -16.39 -3.34
N ASP A 210 -25.71 -17.06 -4.08
CA ASP A 210 -25.83 -16.92 -5.54
C ASP A 210 -26.18 -15.47 -5.93
N GLU A 211 -27.17 -14.88 -5.26
CA GLU A 211 -27.55 -13.49 -5.47
C GLU A 211 -26.37 -12.53 -5.27
N ARG A 212 -25.63 -12.69 -4.15
CA ARG A 212 -24.46 -11.86 -3.85
C ARG A 212 -23.35 -12.06 -4.88
N VAL A 213 -23.05 -13.31 -5.27
CA VAL A 213 -22.05 -13.62 -6.30
C VAL A 213 -22.41 -12.98 -7.63
N ARG A 214 -23.67 -13.07 -8.06
CA ARG A 214 -24.14 -12.46 -9.33
C ARG A 214 -24.08 -10.95 -9.30
N THR A 215 -24.54 -10.32 -8.21
CA THR A 215 -24.44 -8.87 -8.02
C THR A 215 -22.99 -8.39 -8.17
N VAL A 216 -22.04 -9.06 -7.50
CA VAL A 216 -20.62 -8.72 -7.60
C VAL A 216 -20.06 -9.01 -8.99
N ALA A 217 -20.46 -10.11 -9.62
CA ALA A 217 -20.02 -10.47 -10.96
C ALA A 217 -20.50 -9.47 -12.03
N GLN A 218 -21.73 -8.98 -11.93
CA GLN A 218 -22.28 -7.92 -12.79
C GLN A 218 -21.50 -6.61 -12.61
N LEU A 219 -21.29 -6.19 -11.37
CA LEU A 219 -20.54 -4.97 -11.05
C LEU A 219 -19.13 -4.97 -11.65
N LEU A 220 -18.47 -6.14 -11.67
CA LEU A 220 -17.14 -6.34 -12.23
C LEU A 220 -17.11 -6.76 -13.70
N GLN A 221 -18.27 -6.92 -14.35
CA GLN A 221 -18.41 -7.39 -15.74
C GLN A 221 -17.74 -8.76 -15.98
N ILE A 222 -17.86 -9.69 -15.03
CA ILE A 222 -17.31 -11.05 -15.11
C ILE A 222 -18.40 -12.14 -15.08
N GLU A 223 -19.65 -11.79 -15.25
CA GLU A 223 -20.79 -12.73 -15.18
C GLU A 223 -20.65 -13.89 -16.19
N ALA A 224 -20.24 -13.57 -17.42
CA ALA A 224 -19.99 -14.56 -18.47
C ALA A 224 -18.84 -15.53 -18.15
N LEU A 225 -18.00 -15.20 -17.15
CA LEU A 225 -16.81 -15.98 -16.77
C LEU A 225 -17.06 -16.89 -15.56
N LEU A 226 -18.23 -16.84 -14.91
CA LEU A 226 -18.52 -17.54 -13.65
C LEU A 226 -18.22 -19.04 -13.68
N HIS A 227 -18.35 -19.68 -14.83
CA HIS A 227 -18.10 -21.11 -15.01
C HIS A 227 -16.64 -21.46 -15.33
N ARG A 228 -15.78 -20.48 -15.64
CA ARG A 228 -14.38 -20.71 -16.02
C ARG A 228 -13.47 -20.96 -14.82
N LEU A 229 -12.36 -21.67 -15.07
CA LEU A 229 -11.28 -21.82 -14.10
C LEU A 229 -10.25 -20.67 -14.25
N PRO A 230 -9.50 -20.30 -13.20
CA PRO A 230 -8.49 -19.24 -13.25
C PRO A 230 -7.46 -19.39 -14.38
N LYS A 231 -7.09 -20.61 -14.76
CA LYS A 231 -6.15 -20.86 -15.88
C LYS A 231 -6.68 -20.43 -17.26
N GLN A 232 -7.99 -20.25 -17.38
CA GLN A 232 -8.67 -19.85 -18.63
C GLN A 232 -8.91 -18.33 -18.72
N LEU A 233 -8.36 -17.56 -17.77
CA LEU A 233 -8.57 -16.13 -17.64
C LEU A 233 -7.31 -15.35 -18.01
N SER A 234 -7.50 -14.17 -18.64
CA SER A 234 -6.43 -13.17 -18.80
C SER A 234 -6.01 -12.57 -17.44
N GLY A 235 -4.88 -11.86 -17.39
CA GLY A 235 -4.40 -11.19 -16.18
C GLY A 235 -5.45 -10.26 -15.57
N GLY A 236 -6.05 -9.36 -16.37
CA GLY A 236 -7.09 -8.46 -15.90
C GLY A 236 -8.37 -9.15 -15.46
N GLN A 237 -8.75 -10.27 -16.12
CA GLN A 237 -9.88 -11.08 -15.67
C GLN A 237 -9.61 -11.74 -14.31
N LYS A 238 -8.39 -12.31 -14.11
CA LYS A 238 -7.97 -12.85 -12.81
C LYS A 238 -8.04 -11.80 -11.70
N GLN A 239 -7.61 -10.58 -12.00
CA GLN A 239 -7.66 -9.47 -11.06
C GLN A 239 -9.10 -9.10 -10.68
N ARG A 240 -10.02 -8.95 -11.67
CA ARG A 240 -11.44 -8.70 -11.39
C ARG A 240 -12.05 -9.81 -10.52
N VAL A 241 -11.67 -11.06 -10.74
CA VAL A 241 -12.10 -12.18 -9.90
C VAL A 241 -11.55 -12.07 -8.48
N ALA A 242 -10.29 -11.67 -8.30
CA ALA A 242 -9.69 -11.46 -6.98
C ALA A 242 -10.37 -10.30 -6.21
N LEU A 243 -10.65 -9.19 -6.90
CA LEU A 243 -11.46 -8.09 -6.38
C LEU A 243 -12.87 -8.58 -6.00
N GLY A 244 -13.54 -9.32 -6.88
CA GLY A 244 -14.86 -9.87 -6.63
C GLY A 244 -14.92 -10.79 -5.41
N ARG A 245 -13.92 -11.65 -5.22
CA ARG A 245 -13.79 -12.49 -4.03
C ARG A 245 -13.67 -11.67 -2.75
N ALA A 246 -12.91 -10.58 -2.79
CA ALA A 246 -12.77 -9.68 -1.67
C ALA A 246 -14.07 -8.92 -1.38
N MET A 247 -14.73 -8.39 -2.42
CA MET A 247 -15.99 -7.62 -2.33
C MET A 247 -17.19 -8.45 -1.89
N ALA A 248 -17.23 -9.73 -2.27
CA ALA A 248 -18.36 -10.60 -1.93
C ALA A 248 -18.60 -10.64 -0.41
N ARG A 249 -17.56 -10.56 0.38
CA ARG A 249 -17.63 -10.55 1.87
C ARG A 249 -18.17 -9.26 2.47
N ASN A 250 -18.28 -8.18 1.68
CA ASN A 250 -18.66 -6.84 2.12
C ASN A 250 -17.81 -6.34 3.31
N PRO A 251 -16.48 -6.29 3.19
CA PRO A 251 -15.58 -5.93 4.28
C PRO A 251 -15.68 -4.44 4.61
N GLN A 252 -15.31 -4.07 5.85
CA GLN A 252 -15.21 -2.67 6.25
C GLN A 252 -14.00 -1.97 5.64
N VAL A 253 -12.90 -2.72 5.40
CA VAL A 253 -11.65 -2.19 4.86
C VAL A 253 -11.11 -3.09 3.75
N PHE A 254 -10.70 -2.49 2.64
CA PHE A 254 -9.97 -3.14 1.56
C PHE A 254 -8.47 -2.87 1.67
N LEU A 255 -7.68 -3.91 1.57
CA LEU A 255 -6.23 -3.84 1.45
C LEU A 255 -5.80 -4.42 0.10
N MET A 256 -4.98 -3.69 -0.65
CA MET A 256 -4.50 -4.10 -1.98
C MET A 256 -2.97 -3.99 -2.04
N ASP A 257 -2.29 -5.13 -2.21
CA ASP A 257 -0.82 -5.23 -2.27
C ASP A 257 -0.38 -5.34 -3.73
N GLU A 258 -0.01 -4.22 -4.37
CA GLU A 258 0.44 -4.08 -5.76
C GLU A 258 -0.43 -4.84 -6.79
N PRO A 259 -1.75 -4.67 -6.79
CA PRO A 259 -2.63 -5.54 -7.57
C PRO A 259 -2.48 -5.37 -9.09
N LEU A 260 -1.88 -4.28 -9.58
CA LEU A 260 -1.73 -3.98 -11.01
C LEU A 260 -0.35 -4.31 -11.58
N SER A 261 0.61 -4.74 -10.74
CA SER A 261 2.00 -4.96 -11.14
C SER A 261 2.18 -5.98 -12.29
N ASN A 262 1.30 -6.96 -12.39
CA ASN A 262 1.36 -8.05 -13.38
C ASN A 262 0.55 -7.75 -14.67
N LEU A 263 0.10 -6.53 -14.90
CA LEU A 263 -0.67 -6.12 -16.07
C LEU A 263 0.19 -5.31 -17.05
N ASP A 264 -0.12 -5.43 -18.35
CA ASP A 264 0.41 -4.53 -19.38
C ASP A 264 -0.07 -3.09 -19.19
N ALA A 265 0.61 -2.11 -19.81
CA ALA A 265 0.37 -0.69 -19.58
C ALA A 265 -1.07 -0.24 -19.92
N LYS A 266 -1.65 -0.75 -21.03
CA LYS A 266 -3.01 -0.40 -21.45
C LYS A 266 -4.04 -0.93 -20.46
N LEU A 267 -3.95 -2.21 -20.14
CA LEU A 267 -4.88 -2.86 -19.21
C LEU A 267 -4.75 -2.29 -17.80
N ARG A 268 -3.53 -1.89 -17.38
CA ARG A 268 -3.27 -1.22 -16.12
C ARG A 268 -4.02 0.12 -16.03
N ALA A 269 -3.97 0.94 -17.08
CA ALA A 269 -4.68 2.22 -17.13
C ALA A 269 -6.21 2.05 -17.03
N GLU A 270 -6.78 1.10 -17.77
CA GLU A 270 -8.22 0.79 -17.74
C GLU A 270 -8.65 0.27 -16.35
N THR A 271 -7.89 -0.66 -15.79
CA THR A 271 -8.22 -1.28 -14.50
C THR A 271 -8.09 -0.28 -13.34
N ARG A 272 -7.15 0.65 -13.39
CA ARG A 272 -6.99 1.75 -12.45
C ARG A 272 -8.29 2.57 -12.31
N ALA A 273 -8.84 3.02 -13.44
CA ALA A 273 -10.09 3.76 -13.47
C ALA A 273 -11.26 2.95 -12.88
N GLN A 274 -11.33 1.64 -13.21
CA GLN A 274 -12.36 0.75 -12.68
C GLN A 274 -12.28 0.57 -11.17
N ILE A 275 -11.06 0.42 -10.60
CA ILE A 275 -10.87 0.27 -9.15
C ILE A 275 -11.34 1.54 -8.42
N VAL A 276 -10.96 2.73 -8.91
CA VAL A 276 -11.39 4.01 -8.32
C VAL A 276 -12.90 4.17 -8.37
N GLN A 277 -13.52 3.91 -9.54
CA GLN A 277 -14.97 3.99 -9.70
C GLN A 277 -15.68 3.03 -8.74
N LEU A 278 -15.18 1.80 -8.65
CA LEU A 278 -15.73 0.76 -7.80
C LEU A 278 -15.65 1.14 -6.32
N GLN A 279 -14.50 1.62 -5.86
CA GLN A 279 -14.30 2.04 -4.48
C GLN A 279 -15.25 3.19 -4.11
N ARG A 280 -15.42 4.18 -5.02
CA ARG A 280 -16.38 5.29 -4.81
C ARG A 280 -17.82 4.80 -4.73
N GLN A 281 -18.22 3.85 -5.56
CA GLN A 281 -19.57 3.26 -5.51
C GLN A 281 -19.83 2.51 -4.20
N LEU A 282 -18.82 1.83 -3.68
CA LEU A 282 -18.93 1.07 -2.43
C LEU A 282 -18.73 1.94 -1.19
N GLY A 283 -18.07 3.09 -1.32
CA GLY A 283 -17.68 3.95 -0.20
C GLY A 283 -16.73 3.29 0.80
N THR A 284 -16.06 2.19 0.41
CA THR A 284 -15.26 1.37 1.33
C THR A 284 -13.88 1.99 1.57
N THR A 285 -13.43 2.04 2.82
CA THR A 285 -12.07 2.45 3.18
C THR A 285 -11.05 1.55 2.53
N THR A 286 -10.13 2.12 1.76
CA THR A 286 -9.15 1.37 0.96
C THR A 286 -7.73 1.80 1.28
N ILE A 287 -6.84 0.83 1.52
CA ILE A 287 -5.40 1.06 1.60
C ILE A 287 -4.74 0.29 0.46
N TYR A 288 -4.11 1.03 -0.43
CA TYR A 288 -3.53 0.54 -1.68
C TYR A 288 -2.02 0.71 -1.66
N VAL A 289 -1.26 -0.35 -1.89
CA VAL A 289 0.20 -0.33 -2.01
C VAL A 289 0.59 -0.35 -3.47
N THR A 290 1.49 0.54 -3.86
CA THR A 290 2.12 0.55 -5.18
C THR A 290 3.55 1.06 -5.12
N HIS A 291 4.34 0.76 -6.15
CA HIS A 291 5.59 1.43 -6.45
C HIS A 291 5.46 2.39 -7.65
N ASP A 292 4.30 2.42 -8.31
CA ASP A 292 4.01 3.28 -9.47
C ASP A 292 3.44 4.62 -8.99
N GLN A 293 4.16 5.71 -9.31
CA GLN A 293 3.76 7.06 -8.94
C GLN A 293 2.49 7.52 -9.65
N ILE A 294 2.27 7.07 -10.90
CA ILE A 294 1.07 7.43 -11.66
C ILE A 294 -0.17 6.82 -11.00
N GLU A 295 -0.07 5.57 -10.52
CA GLU A 295 -1.14 4.96 -9.74
C GLU A 295 -1.43 5.78 -8.49
N ALA A 296 -0.39 6.12 -7.72
CA ALA A 296 -0.55 6.89 -6.50
C ALA A 296 -1.20 8.25 -6.74
N MET A 297 -0.73 8.99 -7.73
CA MET A 297 -1.23 10.34 -8.07
C MET A 297 -2.64 10.36 -8.64
N THR A 298 -3.07 9.27 -9.29
CA THR A 298 -4.38 9.23 -9.97
C THR A 298 -5.49 8.55 -9.19
N MET A 299 -5.15 7.68 -8.23
CA MET A 299 -6.12 6.88 -7.48
C MET A 299 -6.37 7.39 -6.06
N GLY A 300 -5.34 7.92 -5.39
CA GLY A 300 -5.40 8.27 -3.98
C GLY A 300 -6.14 9.57 -3.68
N ASP A 301 -6.99 9.56 -2.66
CA ASP A 301 -7.45 10.80 -2.03
C ASP A 301 -6.30 11.45 -1.24
N ARG A 302 -5.51 10.64 -0.55
CA ARG A 302 -4.21 10.98 0.03
C ARG A 302 -3.18 9.90 -0.25
N ILE A 303 -1.92 10.32 -0.25
CA ILE A 303 -0.76 9.45 -0.47
C ILE A 303 0.14 9.54 0.77
N ALA A 304 0.54 8.38 1.29
CA ALA A 304 1.58 8.27 2.31
C ALA A 304 2.88 7.78 1.64
N VAL A 305 3.88 8.63 1.59
CA VAL A 305 5.22 8.30 1.06
C VAL A 305 6.04 7.65 2.15
N MET A 306 6.50 6.43 1.90
CA MET A 306 7.32 5.66 2.85
C MET A 306 8.76 5.53 2.39
N ASN A 307 9.70 5.67 3.32
CA ASN A 307 11.11 5.40 3.11
C ASN A 307 11.73 4.79 4.38
N GLN A 308 12.56 3.77 4.24
CA GLN A 308 13.30 3.12 5.32
C GLN A 308 12.46 2.81 6.58
N GLY A 309 11.24 2.34 6.36
CA GLY A 309 10.32 1.96 7.43
C GLY A 309 9.62 3.13 8.13
N GLN A 310 9.68 4.33 7.59
CA GLN A 310 9.04 5.53 8.13
C GLN A 310 8.15 6.21 7.08
N ILE A 311 7.11 6.91 7.54
CA ILE A 311 6.31 7.80 6.70
C ILE A 311 7.04 9.13 6.62
N GLN A 312 7.34 9.58 5.40
CA GLN A 312 8.02 10.83 5.11
C GLN A 312 7.03 12.01 5.00
N GLN A 313 5.89 11.76 4.36
CA GLN A 313 4.83 12.74 4.19
C GLN A 313 3.50 12.03 3.90
N VAL A 314 2.39 12.61 4.37
CA VAL A 314 1.02 12.24 4.00
C VAL A 314 0.29 13.48 3.54
N ALA A 315 -0.13 13.51 2.27
CA ALA A 315 -0.81 14.67 1.68
C ALA A 315 -1.71 14.27 0.50
N LYS A 316 -2.52 15.19 0.01
CA LYS A 316 -3.21 15.04 -1.28
C LYS A 316 -2.19 14.99 -2.43
N PRO A 317 -2.52 14.35 -3.57
CA PRO A 317 -1.56 14.19 -4.67
C PRO A 317 -0.89 15.49 -5.12
N LEU A 318 -1.65 16.55 -5.43
CA LEU A 318 -1.09 17.82 -5.87
C LEU A 318 -0.32 18.57 -4.78
N GLU A 319 -0.73 18.44 -3.52
CA GLU A 319 -0.01 18.99 -2.38
C GLU A 319 1.35 18.33 -2.24
N LEU A 320 1.39 16.99 -2.34
CA LEU A 320 2.62 16.20 -2.27
C LEU A 320 3.62 16.59 -3.37
N TYR A 321 3.11 16.86 -4.59
CA TYR A 321 3.91 17.26 -5.74
C TYR A 321 4.45 18.69 -5.59
N ASN A 322 3.59 19.63 -5.18
CA ASN A 322 3.92 21.05 -5.11
C ASN A 322 4.61 21.45 -3.81
N GLN A 323 4.44 20.68 -2.73
CA GLN A 323 4.92 21.00 -1.39
C GLN A 323 5.60 19.77 -0.74
N PRO A 324 6.69 19.27 -1.34
CA PRO A 324 7.42 18.14 -0.76
C PRO A 324 8.04 18.55 0.57
N ALA A 325 7.87 17.70 1.61
CA ALA A 325 8.36 17.98 2.95
C ALA A 325 9.89 17.87 3.08
N ASN A 326 10.53 17.11 2.19
CA ASN A 326 11.98 16.89 2.23
C ASN A 326 12.52 16.50 0.84
N LEU A 327 13.84 16.44 0.73
CA LEU A 327 14.57 16.03 -0.48
C LEU A 327 14.12 14.69 -1.03
N PHE A 328 13.89 13.70 -0.13
CA PHE A 328 13.48 12.38 -0.56
C PHE A 328 12.12 12.43 -1.27
N VAL A 329 11.12 13.09 -0.67
CA VAL A 329 9.78 13.23 -1.29
C VAL A 329 9.86 14.00 -2.60
N ALA A 330 10.64 15.09 -2.64
CA ALA A 330 10.84 15.91 -3.85
C ALA A 330 11.45 15.11 -5.00
N GLN A 331 12.43 14.25 -4.71
CA GLN A 331 13.09 13.38 -5.67
C GLN A 331 12.21 12.20 -6.07
N PHE A 332 11.50 11.61 -5.11
CA PHE A 332 10.70 10.41 -5.36
C PHE A 332 9.40 10.72 -6.09
N ILE A 333 8.76 11.87 -5.84
CA ILE A 333 7.48 12.25 -6.46
C ILE A 333 7.71 13.15 -7.67
N GLY A 334 7.39 12.61 -8.83
CA GLY A 334 7.52 13.24 -10.14
C GLY A 334 8.31 12.38 -11.13
N SER A 335 7.90 12.37 -12.38
CA SER A 335 8.57 11.69 -13.49
C SER A 335 8.62 12.65 -14.68
N PRO A 336 9.79 13.18 -14.99
CA PRO A 336 11.10 12.99 -14.34
C PRO A 336 11.19 13.55 -12.91
N PRO A 337 12.23 13.16 -12.12
CA PRO A 337 12.45 13.67 -10.77
C PRO A 337 12.83 15.15 -10.76
N MET A 338 12.72 15.79 -9.58
CA MET A 338 13.17 17.16 -9.35
C MET A 338 14.68 17.27 -9.52
N ASN A 339 15.15 18.33 -10.18
CA ASN A 339 16.57 18.69 -10.26
C ASN A 339 17.02 19.36 -8.96
N PHE A 340 18.25 19.07 -8.52
CA PHE A 340 18.85 19.67 -7.34
C PHE A 340 20.17 20.37 -7.67
N LEU A 341 20.33 21.59 -7.17
CA LEU A 341 21.50 22.44 -7.36
C LEU A 341 21.96 23.02 -6.03
N PRO A 342 23.24 22.93 -5.66
CA PRO A 342 23.77 23.65 -4.51
C PRO A 342 23.79 25.15 -4.81
N VAL A 343 23.30 25.96 -3.89
CA VAL A 343 23.24 27.43 -4.02
C VAL A 343 23.62 28.10 -2.71
N GLN A 344 24.10 29.36 -2.79
CA GLN A 344 24.32 30.20 -1.62
C GLN A 344 23.12 31.12 -1.42
N PHE A 345 22.61 31.18 -0.22
CA PHE A 345 21.58 32.12 0.15
C PHE A 345 22.19 33.34 0.84
N THR A 346 21.76 34.54 0.46
CA THR A 346 22.17 35.80 1.09
C THR A 346 20.90 36.60 1.36
N ALA A 347 20.74 36.99 2.62
CA ALA A 347 19.61 37.82 3.03
C ALA A 347 19.59 39.16 2.27
N PRO A 348 18.40 39.72 1.95
CA PRO A 348 17.09 39.23 2.40
C PRO A 348 16.52 38.07 1.55
N LEU A 349 16.84 37.96 0.26
CA LEU A 349 16.16 37.05 -0.67
C LEU A 349 17.03 36.63 -1.87
N LEU A 350 18.35 36.86 -1.82
CA LEU A 350 19.24 36.56 -2.93
C LEU A 350 19.68 35.08 -2.91
N VAL A 351 19.44 34.38 -4.01
CA VAL A 351 20.00 33.06 -4.30
C VAL A 351 21.08 33.19 -5.36
N SER A 352 22.27 32.67 -5.09
CA SER A 352 23.41 32.76 -6.00
C SER A 352 24.09 31.40 -6.20
N HIS A 353 24.54 31.20 -7.44
CA HIS A 353 25.38 30.09 -7.89
C HIS A 353 26.47 30.69 -8.76
N PRO A 354 27.63 30.08 -8.95
CA PRO A 354 28.67 30.64 -9.85
C PRO A 354 28.18 31.09 -11.23
N GLN A 355 27.19 30.39 -11.80
CA GLN A 355 26.66 30.67 -13.14
C GLN A 355 25.39 31.54 -13.17
N PHE A 356 24.68 31.71 -12.09
CA PHE A 356 23.41 32.47 -12.05
C PHE A 356 23.13 33.09 -10.69
N ARG A 357 22.30 34.10 -10.71
CA ARG A 357 21.76 34.70 -9.49
C ARG A 357 20.37 35.28 -9.74
N PHE A 358 19.47 35.11 -8.77
CA PHE A 358 18.14 35.70 -8.85
C PHE A 358 17.63 36.01 -7.43
N THR A 359 16.65 36.91 -7.37
CA THR A 359 15.98 37.25 -6.12
C THR A 359 14.71 36.41 -5.98
N LEU A 360 14.50 35.84 -4.82
CA LEU A 360 13.27 35.14 -4.48
C LEU A 360 12.09 36.10 -4.44
N PRO A 361 10.87 35.64 -4.76
CA PRO A 361 9.65 36.43 -4.55
C PRO A 361 9.49 36.86 -3.08
N GLU A 362 8.88 38.02 -2.86
CA GLU A 362 8.69 38.60 -1.52
C GLU A 362 7.94 37.68 -0.54
N ILE A 363 7.09 36.79 -1.07
CA ILE A 363 6.37 35.79 -0.25
C ILE A 363 7.32 34.92 0.59
N TRP A 364 8.58 34.74 0.15
CA TRP A 364 9.60 34.00 0.89
C TRP A 364 10.12 34.72 2.13
N ALA A 365 9.91 36.03 2.22
CA ALA A 365 10.26 36.83 3.40
C ALA A 365 9.24 36.66 4.55
N MET A 366 8.05 36.15 4.25
CA MET A 366 6.99 35.99 5.24
C MET A 366 7.27 34.75 6.11
N ALA A 367 7.50 34.99 7.41
CA ALA A 367 7.66 33.91 8.37
C ALA A 367 6.38 33.06 8.48
N ARG A 368 6.49 31.75 8.38
CA ARG A 368 5.38 30.80 8.63
C ARG A 368 5.50 30.16 10.00
N ARG A 369 4.37 29.82 10.62
CA ARG A 369 4.35 29.09 11.89
C ARG A 369 5.06 27.74 11.75
N GLY A 370 6.11 27.53 12.57
CA GLY A 370 6.80 26.25 12.67
C GLY A 370 8.02 26.07 11.77
N THR A 371 8.33 27.04 10.90
CA THR A 371 9.58 27.03 10.11
C THR A 371 10.51 28.15 10.59
N PRO A 372 11.86 27.93 10.65
CA PRO A 372 12.80 29.00 10.91
C PRO A 372 12.64 30.12 9.86
N PRO A 373 12.78 31.39 10.23
CA PRO A 373 12.75 32.48 9.26
C PRO A 373 13.89 32.31 8.26
N LEU A 374 13.63 32.62 6.99
CA LEU A 374 14.63 32.43 5.92
C LEU A 374 15.95 33.16 6.20
N GLN A 375 15.91 34.30 6.91
CA GLN A 375 17.09 35.06 7.35
C GLN A 375 18.06 34.24 8.22
N SER A 376 17.58 33.20 8.92
CA SER A 376 18.44 32.32 9.71
C SER A 376 19.41 31.47 8.87
N TYR A 377 19.19 31.46 7.55
CA TYR A 377 20.05 30.77 6.60
C TYR A 377 21.00 31.71 5.86
N ASP A 378 21.13 32.98 6.30
CA ASP A 378 22.04 33.96 5.70
C ASP A 378 23.50 33.44 5.63
N GLY A 379 24.11 33.56 4.46
CA GLY A 379 25.47 33.04 4.19
C GLY A 379 25.60 31.51 4.11
N ARG A 380 24.47 30.74 4.21
CA ARG A 380 24.50 29.29 4.16
C ARG A 380 24.36 28.75 2.76
N SER A 381 24.96 27.57 2.52
CA SER A 381 24.69 26.74 1.37
C SER A 381 23.34 26.05 1.55
N LEU A 382 22.49 26.11 0.51
CA LEU A 382 21.19 25.45 0.44
C LEU A 382 21.12 24.56 -0.80
N ILE A 383 20.11 23.70 -0.86
CA ILE A 383 19.79 22.92 -2.07
C ILE A 383 18.58 23.54 -2.74
N LEU A 384 18.76 24.02 -3.96
CA LEU A 384 17.69 24.51 -4.83
C LEU A 384 17.08 23.33 -5.58
N GLY A 385 15.78 23.10 -5.42
CA GLY A 385 15.01 22.13 -6.16
C GLY A 385 14.20 22.80 -7.28
N ILE A 386 14.29 22.25 -8.51
CA ILE A 386 13.56 22.75 -9.67
C ILE A 386 13.00 21.57 -10.45
N ARG A 387 11.70 21.57 -10.70
CA ARG A 387 11.10 20.53 -11.55
C ARG A 387 11.47 20.73 -13.02
N PRO A 388 11.63 19.66 -13.82
CA PRO A 388 11.99 19.75 -15.23
C PRO A 388 11.11 20.67 -16.09
N GLU A 389 9.82 20.72 -15.80
CA GLU A 389 8.85 21.59 -16.49
C GLU A 389 8.90 23.07 -16.07
N HIS A 390 9.62 23.40 -15.02
CA HIS A 390 9.81 24.79 -14.56
C HIS A 390 11.12 25.41 -15.08
N LEU A 391 11.83 24.67 -15.93
CA LEU A 391 12.96 25.17 -16.72
C LEU A 391 12.48 25.43 -18.15
N SER A 392 12.70 26.64 -18.66
CA SER A 392 12.29 27.01 -19.99
C SER A 392 13.46 27.58 -20.79
N ILE A 393 13.53 27.29 -22.10
CA ILE A 393 14.55 27.85 -22.96
C ILE A 393 14.29 29.34 -23.15
N SER A 394 15.32 30.17 -22.95
CA SER A 394 15.21 31.61 -22.97
C SER A 394 16.46 32.30 -23.56
N PRO A 395 16.41 33.62 -23.83
CA PRO A 395 17.60 34.38 -24.20
C PRO A 395 18.65 34.41 -23.05
N PRO A 396 19.92 34.70 -23.39
CA PRO A 396 20.98 34.91 -22.40
C PRO A 396 20.60 35.97 -21.35
N ALA A 397 20.76 35.64 -20.08
CA ALA A 397 20.60 36.59 -18.98
C ALA A 397 21.37 36.08 -17.73
N THR A 398 21.79 37.00 -16.85
CA THR A 398 22.52 36.65 -15.61
C THR A 398 21.75 35.78 -14.63
N LYS A 399 20.46 35.73 -14.80
CA LYS A 399 19.54 34.87 -14.00
C LYS A 399 19.28 33.48 -14.59
N ASN A 400 19.80 33.22 -15.78
CA ASN A 400 19.57 31.99 -16.55
C ASN A 400 20.79 31.08 -16.50
N LEU A 401 20.57 29.77 -16.66
CA LEU A 401 21.59 28.74 -16.70
C LEU A 401 22.08 28.54 -18.13
N LEU A 402 23.38 28.56 -18.35
CA LEU A 402 23.97 28.11 -19.61
C LEU A 402 24.24 26.61 -19.52
N VAL A 403 23.61 25.82 -20.38
CA VAL A 403 23.69 24.36 -20.39
C VAL A 403 24.09 23.84 -21.78
N GLU A 404 24.66 22.63 -21.80
CA GLU A 404 24.96 21.87 -23.02
C GLU A 404 24.12 20.58 -23.02
N VAL A 405 23.50 20.26 -24.16
CA VAL A 405 22.62 19.10 -24.31
C VAL A 405 23.43 17.82 -24.47
N GLU A 406 23.28 16.88 -23.57
CA GLU A 406 23.95 15.56 -23.59
C GLU A 406 23.08 14.46 -24.22
N ILE A 407 21.77 14.41 -23.89
CA ILE A 407 20.84 13.36 -24.36
C ILE A 407 19.49 14.01 -24.70
N ILE A 408 18.86 13.50 -25.75
CA ILE A 408 17.51 13.91 -26.19
C ILE A 408 16.61 12.68 -26.20
N GLU A 409 15.53 12.73 -25.44
CA GLU A 409 14.50 11.69 -25.38
C GLU A 409 13.16 12.25 -25.89
N ALA A 410 12.87 12.01 -27.18
CA ALA A 410 11.63 12.47 -27.81
C ALA A 410 10.51 11.44 -27.61
N LEU A 411 9.46 11.82 -26.87
CA LEU A 411 8.29 10.97 -26.58
C LEU A 411 7.09 11.24 -27.52
N GLY A 412 7.27 12.09 -28.52
CA GLY A 412 6.23 12.45 -29.48
C GLY A 412 5.40 13.67 -29.07
N HIS A 413 4.85 13.70 -27.88
CA HIS A 413 4.07 14.82 -27.32
C HIS A 413 4.93 15.82 -26.52
N GLU A 414 6.07 15.38 -26.03
CA GLU A 414 7.05 16.17 -25.29
C GLU A 414 8.46 15.61 -25.49
N THR A 415 9.48 16.39 -25.19
CA THR A 415 10.88 15.98 -25.26
C THR A 415 11.57 16.24 -23.94
N TYR A 416 12.28 15.25 -23.42
CA TYR A 416 13.17 15.41 -22.28
C TYR A 416 14.60 15.60 -22.76
N LEU A 417 15.26 16.62 -22.21
CA LEU A 417 16.66 16.89 -22.43
C LEU A 417 17.43 16.57 -21.14
N TRP A 418 18.50 15.81 -21.27
CA TRP A 418 19.53 15.72 -20.26
C TRP A 418 20.63 16.72 -20.63
N VAL A 419 20.88 17.65 -19.74
CA VAL A 419 21.80 18.74 -19.97
C VAL A 419 22.82 18.81 -18.83
N CYS A 420 24.04 19.24 -19.12
CA CYS A 420 25.03 19.59 -18.09
C CYS A 420 25.24 21.12 -18.05
N LEU A 421 25.62 21.63 -16.88
CA LEU A 421 26.04 23.03 -16.78
C LEU A 421 27.33 23.25 -17.56
N ALA A 422 27.41 24.32 -18.40
CA ALA A 422 28.54 24.55 -19.29
C ALA A 422 29.89 24.72 -18.59
N GLU A 423 29.87 25.22 -17.32
CA GLU A 423 31.08 25.47 -16.51
C GLU A 423 31.23 24.45 -15.35
N ALA A 424 30.27 23.54 -15.16
CA ALA A 424 30.28 22.52 -14.11
C ALA A 424 29.60 21.24 -14.67
N ARG A 425 30.30 20.55 -15.57
CA ARG A 425 29.76 19.39 -16.30
C ARG A 425 29.35 18.20 -15.43
N GLU A 426 29.81 18.16 -14.20
CA GLU A 426 29.36 17.19 -13.18
C GLU A 426 27.92 17.38 -12.76
N ILE A 427 27.35 18.59 -12.90
CA ILE A 427 25.95 18.90 -12.55
C ILE A 427 25.09 18.66 -13.77
N ARG A 428 24.26 17.62 -13.69
CA ARG A 428 23.30 17.24 -14.71
C ARG A 428 21.90 17.58 -14.32
N LEU A 429 21.13 18.10 -15.28
CA LEU A 429 19.75 18.49 -15.10
C LEU A 429 18.87 17.82 -16.15
N GLN A 430 17.62 17.58 -15.81
CA GLN A 430 16.58 17.19 -16.76
C GLN A 430 15.69 18.40 -17.05
N VAL A 431 15.34 18.58 -18.31
CA VAL A 431 14.49 19.68 -18.79
C VAL A 431 13.38 19.09 -19.64
N ARG A 432 12.16 19.54 -19.43
CA ARG A 432 11.03 19.17 -20.27
C ARG A 432 10.69 20.31 -21.22
N ILE A 433 10.68 20.02 -22.52
CA ILE A 433 10.32 20.99 -23.56
C ILE A 433 9.19 20.44 -24.43
N GLY A 434 8.47 21.32 -25.12
CA GLY A 434 7.47 20.92 -26.11
C GLY A 434 8.12 20.20 -27.31
N SER A 435 7.39 19.30 -27.94
CA SER A 435 7.84 18.53 -29.10
C SER A 435 8.10 19.35 -30.35
N GLU A 436 7.59 20.60 -30.42
CA GLU A 436 7.69 21.48 -31.56
C GLU A 436 9.11 22.05 -31.77
N ARG A 437 9.94 22.06 -30.70
CA ARG A 437 11.30 22.62 -30.78
C ARG A 437 12.31 21.52 -31.07
N ALA A 438 12.95 21.62 -32.22
CA ALA A 438 14.11 20.80 -32.52
C ALA A 438 15.33 21.29 -31.72
N VAL A 439 16.05 20.35 -31.10
CA VAL A 439 17.28 20.59 -30.35
C VAL A 439 18.30 19.55 -30.80
N SER A 440 19.61 19.95 -30.89
CA SER A 440 20.70 19.07 -31.29
C SER A 440 21.58 18.66 -30.11
N LEU A 441 22.23 17.51 -30.21
CA LEU A 441 23.25 17.10 -29.24
C LEU A 441 24.44 18.08 -29.26
N GLY A 442 24.93 18.44 -28.06
CA GLY A 442 26.00 19.44 -27.91
C GLY A 442 25.54 20.89 -28.08
N GLU A 443 24.24 21.12 -28.34
CA GLU A 443 23.72 22.50 -28.45
C GLU A 443 23.78 23.17 -27.06
N LYS A 444 24.24 24.45 -27.08
CA LYS A 444 24.25 25.26 -25.86
C LYS A 444 22.96 26.07 -25.78
N LEU A 445 22.27 25.91 -24.67
CA LEU A 445 20.99 26.55 -24.41
C LEU A 445 21.06 27.39 -23.13
N TRP A 446 20.30 28.48 -23.11
CA TRP A 446 20.02 29.22 -21.89
C TRP A 446 18.68 28.81 -21.33
N LEU A 447 18.65 28.44 -20.04
CA LEU A 447 17.46 28.02 -19.34
C LEU A 447 17.07 29.08 -18.31
N ALA A 448 15.84 29.57 -18.39
CA ALA A 448 15.25 30.39 -17.35
C ALA A 448 14.65 29.50 -16.26
N ILE A 449 14.87 29.91 -15.01
CA ILE A 449 14.25 29.32 -13.83
C ILE A 449 13.00 30.13 -13.51
N ALA A 450 11.88 29.47 -13.21
CA ALA A 450 10.67 30.12 -12.69
C ALA A 450 10.80 30.32 -11.16
N PRO A 451 11.05 31.56 -10.66
CA PRO A 451 11.40 31.76 -9.25
C PRO A 451 10.24 31.49 -8.26
N ASP A 452 9.02 31.49 -8.76
CA ASP A 452 7.79 31.16 -8.01
C ASP A 452 7.53 29.65 -7.90
N LYS A 453 8.30 28.82 -8.63
CA LYS A 453 8.15 27.37 -8.73
C LYS A 453 9.36 26.59 -8.20
N ILE A 454 10.25 27.23 -7.50
CA ILE A 454 11.41 26.59 -6.89
C ILE A 454 11.11 26.07 -5.50
N HIS A 455 11.98 25.19 -5.03
CA HIS A 455 12.00 24.70 -3.65
C HIS A 455 13.41 24.93 -3.07
N LEU A 456 13.48 25.16 -1.77
CA LEU A 456 14.74 25.23 -1.03
C LEU A 456 14.74 24.20 0.06
N PHE A 457 15.87 23.50 0.21
CA PHE A 457 16.06 22.47 1.21
C PHE A 457 17.34 22.75 2.00
N ASP A 458 17.28 22.43 3.28
CA ASP A 458 18.44 22.43 4.16
C ASP A 458 19.31 21.19 3.85
N PRO A 459 20.59 21.34 3.50
CA PRO A 459 21.46 20.22 3.14
C PRO A 459 21.73 19.25 4.27
N ASP A 460 21.70 19.71 5.55
CA ASP A 460 22.02 18.90 6.72
C ASP A 460 20.85 18.00 7.14
N THR A 461 19.65 18.54 7.11
CA THR A 461 18.43 17.83 7.53
C THR A 461 17.64 17.22 6.36
N GLY A 462 17.87 17.70 5.15
CA GLY A 462 17.08 17.37 3.96
C GLY A 462 15.66 17.94 3.98
N LEU A 463 15.27 18.71 4.99
CA LEU A 463 13.92 19.27 5.12
C LEU A 463 13.72 20.48 4.19
N ALA A 464 12.49 20.63 3.70
CA ALA A 464 12.10 21.84 2.96
C ALA A 464 12.09 23.05 3.90
N ILE A 465 12.75 24.13 3.47
CA ILE A 465 12.86 25.37 4.24
C ILE A 465 11.54 26.18 4.14
N PHE A 466 10.92 26.10 2.98
CA PHE A 466 9.68 26.81 2.68
C PHE A 466 8.79 25.91 1.80
N THR A 467 7.57 25.64 2.24
CA THR A 467 6.54 24.96 1.45
C THR A 467 5.42 25.97 1.21
N ASN A 468 5.17 26.31 -0.05
CA ASN A 468 4.10 27.25 -0.44
C ASN A 468 2.71 26.79 0.01
#